data_f9cee1c08f72ebae1c556ac423c52e17
#
_entry.id   f9cee1c08f72ebae1c556ac423c52e17
#
_cell.length_a   1.000
_cell.length_b   1.000
_cell.length_c   1.000
_cell.angle_alpha   90.00
_cell.angle_beta   90.00
_cell.angle_gamma   90.00
#
_symmetry.space_group_name_H-M   'P 1'
#
loop_
_entity.id
_entity.type
_entity.pdbx_description
1 polymer ?
#
loop_
_entity_poly.entity_id
_entity_poly.type
_entity_poly.pdbx_seq_one_letter_code
_entity_poly.pdbx_strand_id
1 'polypeptide(L)'
;MEEKQMTQKALKIKENDVVGSINDFLRQLLSSGKIQALLIPQSTPSKKVVYPVLIADPKKLHSDIIAPVLPVATATVVSKLTKVQPPSKPIGVVMRACQIRALVELVKLNQASLSNIIIIGVDCPGTFPINVYADFPEKKAPTHFLLETLLKKTKDADQYLRSACHVCKDPIPTNADIVLGFYGIDLDKELIVEAHSEIGRELIKDIPLEEITDDKAREKAIKDQREMKDKQRAAFLKDKEGMKGIEKIAEFFDKCVNCHNCRQACPICYCKECLFDSAVFDAEAYKFIRRAENKGLFKLPSDALLFQLGRMNHMILSCVECGLCEQACPNMIPLMEVFIPAAENAQKEFAYHPGKDKAEKIPMIVYREDEFLEVGEK
;
A
#
# COMPACT_ATOMS: atom_id res chain seq x y z
N MET A 1 -21.31 -9.60 20.77
CA MET A 1 -20.80 -9.15 19.46
C MET A 1 -21.45 -10.02 18.42
N GLU A 2 -22.44 -9.48 17.70
CA GLU A 2 -23.06 -10.21 16.59
C GLU A 2 -21.98 -10.49 15.55
N GLU A 3 -21.80 -11.76 15.20
CA GLU A 3 -21.02 -12.14 14.00
C GLU A 3 -21.66 -11.42 12.81
N LYS A 4 -20.99 -10.40 12.30
CA LYS A 4 -21.41 -9.71 11.08
C LYS A 4 -21.33 -10.74 9.96
N GLN A 5 -22.47 -11.24 9.57
CA GLN A 5 -22.63 -12.25 8.51
C GLN A 5 -22.00 -11.73 7.21
N MET A 6 -20.82 -12.23 6.87
CA MET A 6 -20.14 -11.96 5.61
C MET A 6 -20.96 -12.59 4.48
N THR A 7 -21.23 -11.86 3.43
CA THR A 7 -21.89 -12.38 2.23
C THR A 7 -20.84 -12.60 1.16
N GLN A 8 -20.73 -13.84 0.68
CA GLN A 8 -19.84 -14.20 -0.42
C GLN A 8 -20.65 -14.59 -1.65
N LYS A 9 -20.26 -14.09 -2.81
CA LYS A 9 -20.88 -14.35 -4.10
C LYS A 9 -19.81 -14.55 -5.17
N ALA A 10 -20.16 -15.20 -6.26
CA ALA A 10 -19.31 -15.40 -7.43
C ALA A 10 -19.66 -14.43 -8.56
N LEU A 11 -18.69 -13.71 -9.07
CA LEU A 11 -18.76 -12.95 -10.31
C LEU A 11 -18.27 -13.87 -11.45
N LYS A 12 -19.12 -14.24 -12.38
CA LYS A 12 -18.74 -15.05 -13.55
C LYS A 12 -17.81 -14.30 -14.48
N ILE A 13 -16.77 -14.96 -14.89
CA ILE A 13 -15.83 -14.45 -15.91
C ILE A 13 -16.37 -14.80 -17.30
N LYS A 14 -16.55 -13.79 -18.15
CA LYS A 14 -17.03 -13.92 -19.51
C LYS A 14 -15.84 -14.04 -20.45
N GLU A 15 -15.90 -15.00 -21.38
CA GLU A 15 -14.90 -15.14 -22.46
C GLU A 15 -13.42 -15.19 -21.99
N ASN A 16 -13.19 -15.70 -20.78
CA ASN A 16 -11.87 -15.69 -20.12
C ASN A 16 -11.27 -14.27 -19.94
N ASP A 17 -12.11 -13.22 -20.01
CA ASP A 17 -11.71 -11.84 -19.78
C ASP A 17 -11.99 -11.40 -18.34
N VAL A 18 -11.03 -11.65 -17.47
CA VAL A 18 -11.11 -11.27 -16.03
C VAL A 18 -11.22 -9.75 -15.88
N VAL A 19 -10.40 -8.98 -16.61
CA VAL A 19 -10.37 -7.52 -16.52
C VAL A 19 -11.68 -6.92 -17.03
N GLY A 20 -12.19 -7.41 -18.17
CA GLY A 20 -13.47 -6.98 -18.72
C GLY A 20 -14.64 -7.28 -17.80
N SER A 21 -14.69 -8.50 -17.21
CA SER A 21 -15.74 -8.89 -16.28
C SER A 21 -15.76 -8.04 -15.01
N ILE A 22 -14.60 -7.70 -14.49
CA ILE A 22 -14.46 -6.75 -13.36
C ILE A 22 -14.93 -5.35 -13.77
N ASN A 23 -14.57 -4.88 -14.97
CA ASN A 23 -15.04 -3.59 -15.45
C ASN A 23 -16.57 -3.55 -15.60
N ASP A 24 -17.19 -4.63 -16.04
CA ASP A 24 -18.66 -4.76 -16.12
C ASP A 24 -19.29 -4.68 -14.72
N PHE A 25 -18.73 -5.37 -13.73
CA PHE A 25 -19.17 -5.29 -12.34
C PHE A 25 -19.05 -3.84 -11.80
N LEU A 26 -17.91 -3.18 -12.00
CA LEU A 26 -17.70 -1.80 -11.55
C LEU A 26 -18.62 -0.80 -12.27
N ARG A 27 -18.91 -1.02 -13.57
CA ARG A 27 -19.91 -0.21 -14.31
C ARG A 27 -21.31 -0.38 -13.72
N GLN A 28 -21.70 -1.60 -13.36
CA GLN A 28 -22.99 -1.85 -12.71
C GLN A 28 -23.08 -1.16 -11.35
N LEU A 29 -22.02 -1.24 -10.52
CA LEU A 29 -21.94 -0.52 -9.26
C LEU A 29 -22.13 0.99 -9.47
N LEU A 30 -21.44 1.57 -10.43
CA LEU A 30 -21.55 3.01 -10.73
C LEU A 30 -22.92 3.39 -11.30
N SER A 31 -23.50 2.54 -12.14
CA SER A 31 -24.82 2.75 -12.76
C SER A 31 -25.98 2.56 -11.79
N SER A 32 -25.76 1.95 -10.62
CA SER A 32 -26.81 1.75 -9.60
C SER A 32 -27.32 3.06 -8.99
N GLY A 33 -26.57 4.16 -9.16
CA GLY A 33 -26.88 5.46 -8.55
C GLY A 33 -26.61 5.52 -7.04
N LYS A 34 -26.21 4.41 -6.40
CA LYS A 34 -25.86 4.33 -4.97
C LYS A 34 -24.52 5.00 -4.67
N ILE A 35 -23.66 5.12 -5.66
CA ILE A 35 -22.38 5.86 -5.62
C ILE A 35 -22.34 6.89 -6.75
N GLN A 36 -21.74 8.05 -6.48
CA GLN A 36 -21.66 9.11 -7.50
C GLN A 36 -20.41 9.00 -8.39
N ALA A 37 -19.36 8.33 -7.92
CA ALA A 37 -18.12 8.17 -8.64
C ALA A 37 -17.31 6.97 -8.10
N LEU A 38 -16.38 6.49 -8.90
CA LEU A 38 -15.37 5.49 -8.53
C LEU A 38 -13.97 6.09 -8.64
N LEU A 39 -13.17 5.99 -7.59
CA LEU A 39 -11.74 6.22 -7.64
C LEU A 39 -11.07 4.87 -7.89
N ILE A 40 -10.56 4.67 -9.11
CA ILE A 40 -10.03 3.40 -9.58
C ILE A 40 -8.70 3.56 -10.33
N PRO A 41 -7.82 2.55 -10.32
CA PRO A 41 -6.67 2.53 -11.19
C PRO A 41 -7.09 2.37 -12.65
N GLN A 42 -6.71 3.30 -13.51
CA GLN A 42 -7.00 3.29 -14.93
C GLN A 42 -5.73 3.48 -15.75
N SER A 43 -5.59 2.70 -16.81
CA SER A 43 -4.45 2.79 -17.72
C SER A 43 -4.39 4.13 -18.44
N THR A 44 -3.20 4.68 -18.56
CA THR A 44 -2.95 5.84 -19.44
C THR A 44 -3.09 5.46 -20.91
N PRO A 45 -3.29 6.44 -21.82
CA PRO A 45 -3.34 6.16 -23.25
C PRO A 45 -2.10 5.42 -23.78
N SER A 46 -0.93 5.65 -23.18
CA SER A 46 0.31 4.94 -23.51
C SER A 46 0.34 3.49 -23.05
N LYS A 47 -0.58 3.07 -22.16
CA LYS A 47 -0.64 1.76 -21.50
C LYS A 47 0.60 1.39 -20.65
N LYS A 48 1.51 2.35 -20.43
CA LYS A 48 2.77 2.14 -19.69
C LYS A 48 2.62 2.34 -18.19
N VAL A 49 1.54 2.94 -17.75
CA VAL A 49 1.27 3.24 -16.33
C VAL A 49 -0.22 3.22 -16.07
N VAL A 50 -0.57 2.92 -14.83
CA VAL A 50 -1.95 2.95 -14.30
C VAL A 50 -2.00 3.96 -13.17
N TYR A 51 -2.93 4.91 -13.21
CA TYR A 51 -3.11 5.92 -12.16
C TYR A 51 -4.49 5.84 -11.52
N PRO A 52 -4.64 6.24 -10.24
CA PRO A 52 -5.96 6.43 -9.65
C PRO A 52 -6.68 7.60 -10.34
N VAL A 53 -7.84 7.31 -10.92
CA VAL A 53 -8.70 8.27 -11.64
C VAL A 53 -10.09 8.26 -11.02
N LEU A 54 -10.68 9.44 -10.82
CA LEU A 54 -12.06 9.58 -10.36
C LEU A 54 -13.00 9.58 -11.57
N ILE A 55 -13.90 8.60 -11.65
CA ILE A 55 -14.80 8.36 -12.78
C ILE A 55 -16.24 8.44 -12.30
N ALA A 56 -17.03 9.31 -12.92
CA ALA A 56 -18.46 9.45 -12.68
C ALA A 56 -19.33 8.93 -13.85
N ASP A 57 -18.77 8.81 -15.04
CA ASP A 57 -19.45 8.28 -16.22
C ASP A 57 -19.07 6.80 -16.45
N PRO A 58 -20.00 5.83 -16.30
CA PRO A 58 -19.71 4.42 -16.51
C PRO A 58 -19.12 4.10 -17.90
N LYS A 59 -19.43 4.90 -18.93
CA LYS A 59 -18.92 4.70 -20.30
C LYS A 59 -17.42 4.96 -20.40
N LYS A 60 -16.85 5.76 -19.49
CA LYS A 60 -15.41 6.09 -19.44
C LYS A 60 -14.60 5.12 -18.59
N LEU A 61 -15.23 4.10 -18.02
CA LEU A 61 -14.58 3.15 -17.15
C LEU A 61 -13.85 2.08 -17.96
N HIS A 62 -12.51 2.13 -17.94
CA HIS A 62 -11.58 1.18 -18.55
C HIS A 62 -10.46 0.89 -17.57
N SER A 63 -10.81 0.27 -16.45
CA SER A 63 -9.90 0.05 -15.33
C SER A 63 -9.08 -1.22 -15.51
N ASP A 64 -7.86 -1.20 -14.97
CA ASP A 64 -7.05 -2.40 -14.71
C ASP A 64 -6.68 -2.44 -13.22
N ILE A 65 -7.62 -2.90 -12.40
CA ILE A 65 -7.43 -2.95 -10.94
C ILE A 65 -6.44 -4.05 -10.51
N ILE A 66 -6.16 -4.99 -11.41
CA ILE A 66 -5.22 -6.10 -11.18
C ILE A 66 -3.81 -5.69 -11.59
N ALA A 67 -3.65 -4.65 -12.44
CA ALA A 67 -2.35 -4.23 -12.94
C ALA A 67 -1.27 -4.29 -11.86
N PRO A 68 -0.17 -5.03 -12.06
CA PRO A 68 0.85 -5.21 -11.03
C PRO A 68 1.75 -3.97 -10.88
N VAL A 69 1.14 -2.81 -10.70
CA VAL A 69 1.85 -1.54 -10.51
C VAL A 69 1.11 -0.66 -9.51
N LEU A 70 1.86 0.13 -8.75
CA LEU A 70 1.33 1.09 -7.79
C LEU A 70 2.20 2.37 -7.85
N PRO A 71 1.92 3.29 -8.77
CA PRO A 71 2.75 4.48 -8.96
C PRO A 71 2.49 5.57 -7.91
N VAL A 72 1.28 5.61 -7.35
CA VAL A 72 0.84 6.62 -6.39
C VAL A 72 0.08 5.97 -5.25
N ALA A 73 0.25 6.48 -4.05
CA ALA A 73 -0.54 6.07 -2.90
C ALA A 73 -2.01 6.52 -3.05
N THR A 74 -2.92 5.59 -3.34
CA THR A 74 -4.37 5.89 -3.41
C THR A 74 -4.88 6.46 -2.09
N ALA A 75 -4.32 6.03 -0.96
CA ALA A 75 -4.63 6.59 0.36
C ALA A 75 -4.39 8.10 0.44
N THR A 76 -3.29 8.60 -0.16
CA THR A 76 -3.02 10.05 -0.24
C THR A 76 -4.03 10.78 -1.12
N VAL A 77 -4.50 10.15 -2.21
CA VAL A 77 -5.55 10.72 -3.07
C VAL A 77 -6.86 10.84 -2.29
N VAL A 78 -7.26 9.79 -1.56
CA VAL A 78 -8.46 9.83 -0.69
C VAL A 78 -8.32 10.89 0.40
N SER A 79 -7.14 10.99 1.03
CA SER A 79 -6.86 12.05 2.00
C SER A 79 -7.11 13.44 1.40
N LYS A 80 -6.59 13.71 0.21
CA LYS A 80 -6.82 15.00 -0.49
C LYS A 80 -8.28 15.26 -0.80
N LEU A 81 -9.06 14.22 -1.12
CA LEU A 81 -10.49 14.32 -1.41
C LEU A 81 -11.35 14.56 -0.16
N THR A 82 -10.87 14.14 1.02
CA THR A 82 -11.71 14.08 2.23
C THR A 82 -11.24 14.99 3.37
N LYS A 83 -10.00 15.49 3.33
CA LYS A 83 -9.37 16.21 4.44
C LYS A 83 -10.04 17.54 4.76
N VAL A 84 -10.48 18.29 3.76
CA VAL A 84 -11.13 19.58 3.95
C VAL A 84 -12.62 19.38 4.23
N GLN A 85 -13.29 18.64 3.36
CA GLN A 85 -14.69 18.27 3.46
C GLN A 85 -14.93 16.91 2.81
N PRO A 86 -15.58 15.98 3.50
CA PRO A 86 -15.98 14.71 2.90
C PRO A 86 -16.92 14.91 1.70
N PRO A 87 -16.97 13.97 0.75
CA PRO A 87 -17.93 14.00 -0.35
C PRO A 87 -19.38 14.06 0.17
N SER A 88 -20.25 14.81 -0.51
CA SER A 88 -21.67 14.90 -0.13
C SER A 88 -22.45 13.62 -0.43
N LYS A 89 -21.98 12.81 -1.40
CA LYS A 89 -22.58 11.52 -1.77
C LYS A 89 -21.47 10.44 -1.77
N PRO A 90 -21.84 9.16 -1.61
CA PRO A 90 -20.85 8.07 -1.57
C PRO A 90 -19.98 7.97 -2.80
N ILE A 91 -18.69 7.73 -2.58
CA ILE A 91 -17.68 7.44 -3.61
C ILE A 91 -17.11 6.07 -3.33
N GLY A 92 -17.09 5.18 -4.33
CA GLY A 92 -16.38 3.92 -4.27
C GLY A 92 -14.87 4.14 -4.53
N VAL A 93 -14.02 3.48 -3.74
CA VAL A 93 -12.56 3.58 -3.88
C VAL A 93 -11.95 2.19 -3.96
N VAL A 94 -11.33 1.86 -5.08
CA VAL A 94 -10.65 0.57 -5.27
C VAL A 94 -9.22 0.65 -4.74
N MET A 95 -8.89 -0.22 -3.78
CA MET A 95 -7.62 -0.16 -3.05
C MET A 95 -7.04 -1.56 -2.77
N ARG A 96 -5.72 -1.67 -2.78
CA ARG A 96 -4.99 -2.84 -2.28
C ARG A 96 -4.85 -2.79 -0.76
N ALA A 97 -4.56 -3.92 -0.12
CA ALA A 97 -4.45 -4.04 1.33
C ALA A 97 -3.54 -2.99 1.99
N CYS A 98 -2.33 -2.78 1.45
CA CYS A 98 -1.40 -1.77 2.00
C CYS A 98 -1.94 -0.34 1.86
N GLN A 99 -2.74 -0.04 0.83
CA GLN A 99 -3.36 1.26 0.65
C GLN A 99 -4.52 1.49 1.62
N ILE A 100 -5.31 0.44 1.88
CA ILE A 100 -6.39 0.49 2.88
C ILE A 100 -5.79 0.73 4.27
N ARG A 101 -4.72 -0.01 4.64
CA ARG A 101 -4.03 0.20 5.91
C ARG A 101 -3.48 1.62 6.03
N ALA A 102 -2.86 2.15 4.97
CA ALA A 102 -2.39 3.53 4.96
C ALA A 102 -3.52 4.55 5.11
N LEU A 103 -4.69 4.30 4.50
CA LEU A 103 -5.86 5.17 4.65
C LEU A 103 -6.38 5.15 6.10
N VAL A 104 -6.45 3.97 6.72
CA VAL A 104 -6.85 3.84 8.14
C VAL A 104 -5.89 4.64 9.04
N GLU A 105 -4.58 4.55 8.81
CA GLU A 105 -3.61 5.37 9.55
C GLU A 105 -3.80 6.86 9.34
N LEU A 106 -4.06 7.30 8.09
CA LEU A 106 -4.35 8.71 7.81
C LEU A 106 -5.64 9.20 8.50
N VAL A 107 -6.65 8.32 8.64
CA VAL A 107 -7.86 8.63 9.42
C VAL A 107 -7.55 8.79 10.90
N LYS A 108 -6.79 7.87 11.49
CA LYS A 108 -6.32 7.97 12.89
C LYS A 108 -5.52 9.25 13.16
N LEU A 109 -4.75 9.70 12.15
CA LEU A 109 -3.96 10.92 12.19
C LEU A 109 -4.76 12.19 11.83
N ASN A 110 -6.09 12.10 11.68
CA ASN A 110 -6.97 13.19 11.28
C ASN A 110 -6.59 13.84 9.92
N GLN A 111 -6.01 13.04 9.02
CA GLN A 111 -5.62 13.49 7.68
C GLN A 111 -6.58 13.02 6.58
N ALA A 112 -7.55 12.19 6.91
CA ALA A 112 -8.58 11.71 6.01
C ALA A 112 -9.89 11.45 6.78
N SER A 113 -11.01 11.36 6.05
CA SER A 113 -12.29 10.92 6.57
C SER A 113 -12.82 9.74 5.76
N LEU A 114 -13.50 8.80 6.42
CA LEU A 114 -14.21 7.70 5.77
C LEU A 114 -15.68 8.02 5.49
N SER A 115 -16.17 9.22 5.85
CA SER A 115 -17.54 9.63 5.58
C SER A 115 -17.81 9.64 4.07
N ASN A 116 -18.82 8.87 3.63
CA ASN A 116 -19.18 8.69 2.23
C ASN A 116 -18.05 8.11 1.36
N ILE A 117 -17.14 7.34 1.96
CA ILE A 117 -16.13 6.54 1.25
C ILE A 117 -16.48 5.07 1.42
N ILE A 118 -16.65 4.38 0.31
CA ILE A 118 -16.90 2.93 0.24
C ILE A 118 -15.64 2.27 -0.29
N ILE A 119 -15.03 1.42 0.51
CA ILE A 119 -13.76 0.78 0.18
C ILE A 119 -14.01 -0.54 -0.53
N ILE A 120 -13.54 -0.64 -1.77
CA ILE A 120 -13.53 -1.87 -2.56
C ILE A 120 -12.08 -2.40 -2.51
N GLY A 121 -11.85 -3.39 -1.67
CA GLY A 121 -10.57 -4.06 -1.52
C GLY A 121 -10.33 -5.06 -2.65
N VAL A 122 -9.06 -5.22 -3.01
CA VAL A 122 -8.64 -6.18 -4.04
C VAL A 122 -7.51 -7.04 -3.48
N ASP A 123 -7.64 -8.36 -3.56
CA ASP A 123 -6.55 -9.28 -3.24
C ASP A 123 -5.27 -8.86 -3.97
N CYS A 124 -4.14 -8.94 -3.31
CA CYS A 124 -2.91 -8.39 -3.87
C CYS A 124 -1.83 -9.46 -4.04
N PRO A 125 -1.58 -9.91 -5.26
CA PRO A 125 -0.48 -10.83 -5.56
C PRO A 125 0.90 -10.15 -5.56
N GLY A 126 0.93 -8.84 -5.37
CA GLY A 126 2.13 -8.00 -5.41
C GLY A 126 2.12 -7.03 -6.58
N THR A 127 3.17 -6.21 -6.66
CA THR A 127 3.35 -5.23 -7.74
C THR A 127 4.80 -5.20 -8.20
N PHE A 128 5.00 -4.82 -9.46
CA PHE A 128 6.31 -4.64 -10.07
C PHE A 128 6.80 -3.20 -9.88
N PRO A 129 8.10 -2.93 -9.95
CA PRO A 129 8.63 -1.57 -10.10
C PRO A 129 8.02 -0.88 -11.33
N ILE A 130 7.86 0.45 -11.27
CA ILE A 130 7.23 1.22 -12.37
C ILE A 130 7.97 1.03 -13.70
N ASN A 131 9.29 1.07 -13.67
CA ASN A 131 10.13 0.85 -14.85
C ASN A 131 9.95 -0.55 -15.42
N VAL A 132 9.91 -1.57 -14.57
CA VAL A 132 9.65 -2.96 -15.00
C VAL A 132 8.25 -3.09 -15.61
N TYR A 133 7.24 -2.47 -15.03
CA TYR A 133 5.89 -2.47 -15.59
C TYR A 133 5.82 -1.73 -16.94
N ALA A 134 6.46 -0.55 -17.05
CA ALA A 134 6.43 0.28 -18.24
C ALA A 134 7.12 -0.36 -19.45
N ASP A 135 8.18 -1.10 -19.20
CA ASP A 135 9.01 -1.75 -20.23
C ASP A 135 9.06 -3.28 -20.01
N PHE A 136 7.88 -3.85 -19.67
CA PHE A 136 7.78 -5.26 -19.28
C PHE A 136 8.35 -6.17 -20.40
N PRO A 137 9.30 -7.05 -20.07
CA PRO A 137 10.08 -7.77 -21.08
C PRO A 137 9.35 -8.93 -21.76
N GLU A 138 8.23 -9.37 -21.18
CA GLU A 138 7.47 -10.50 -21.69
C GLU A 138 6.65 -10.12 -22.93
N LYS A 139 6.29 -11.10 -23.76
CA LYS A 139 5.48 -10.88 -24.96
C LYS A 139 4.04 -10.45 -24.67
N LYS A 140 3.55 -10.68 -23.45
CA LYS A 140 2.21 -10.35 -22.99
C LYS A 140 2.22 -9.11 -22.10
N ALA A 141 1.08 -8.44 -21.98
CA ALA A 141 0.92 -7.35 -21.03
C ALA A 141 1.17 -7.84 -19.58
N PRO A 142 1.75 -7.00 -18.69
CA PRO A 142 2.08 -7.38 -17.32
C PRO A 142 0.90 -7.99 -16.53
N THR A 143 -0.30 -7.46 -16.72
CA THR A 143 -1.52 -7.96 -16.08
C THR A 143 -1.87 -9.37 -16.55
N HIS A 144 -1.81 -9.63 -17.85
CA HIS A 144 -2.05 -10.97 -18.40
C HIS A 144 -1.02 -11.99 -17.91
N PHE A 145 0.25 -11.59 -17.85
CA PHE A 145 1.32 -12.45 -17.31
C PHE A 145 1.07 -12.80 -15.84
N LEU A 146 0.69 -11.79 -15.03
CA LEU A 146 0.35 -12.02 -13.62
C LEU A 146 -0.85 -12.97 -13.48
N LEU A 147 -1.92 -12.75 -14.23
CA LEU A 147 -3.11 -13.62 -14.21
C LEU A 147 -2.77 -15.05 -14.59
N GLU A 148 -1.99 -15.27 -15.66
CA GLU A 148 -1.52 -16.61 -16.02
C GLU A 148 -0.69 -17.28 -14.93
N THR A 149 0.17 -16.52 -14.25
CA THR A 149 0.96 -17.03 -13.12
C THR A 149 0.05 -17.48 -11.98
N LEU A 150 -1.00 -16.72 -11.68
CA LEU A 150 -1.99 -17.08 -10.66
C LEU A 150 -2.80 -18.32 -11.06
N LEU A 151 -3.28 -18.38 -12.31
CA LEU A 151 -4.02 -19.52 -12.85
C LEU A 151 -3.20 -20.82 -12.84
N LYS A 152 -1.96 -20.74 -13.30
CA LYS A 152 -1.05 -21.89 -13.33
C LYS A 152 -0.44 -22.22 -11.98
N LYS A 153 -0.68 -21.38 -10.96
CA LYS A 153 -0.09 -21.50 -9.61
C LYS A 153 1.45 -21.61 -9.64
N THR A 154 2.08 -20.90 -10.58
CA THR A 154 3.54 -20.82 -10.69
C THR A 154 4.09 -19.62 -9.90
N LYS A 155 5.40 -19.49 -9.84
CA LYS A 155 6.09 -18.37 -9.20
C LYS A 155 6.79 -17.44 -10.22
N ASP A 156 6.42 -17.55 -11.49
CA ASP A 156 7.12 -16.83 -12.56
C ASP A 156 7.06 -15.30 -12.41
N ALA A 157 5.99 -14.77 -11.79
CA ALA A 157 5.87 -13.35 -11.48
C ALA A 157 6.74 -12.90 -10.29
N ASP A 158 7.19 -13.81 -9.43
CA ASP A 158 7.94 -13.44 -8.21
C ASP A 158 9.21 -12.66 -8.55
N GLN A 159 9.92 -13.01 -9.60
CA GLN A 159 11.16 -12.34 -10.04
C GLN A 159 10.97 -10.86 -10.38
N TYR A 160 9.75 -10.45 -10.72
CA TYR A 160 9.40 -9.08 -11.06
C TYR A 160 8.81 -8.28 -9.88
N LEU A 161 8.54 -8.93 -8.74
CA LEU A 161 7.94 -8.25 -7.60
C LEU A 161 8.91 -7.26 -6.95
N ARG A 162 8.35 -6.18 -6.40
CA ARG A 162 9.11 -5.27 -5.53
C ARG A 162 9.52 -5.98 -4.24
N SER A 163 10.65 -5.58 -3.67
CA SER A 163 11.18 -6.09 -2.40
C SER A 163 10.11 -6.15 -1.29
N ALA A 164 9.39 -5.05 -1.08
CA ALA A 164 8.28 -4.96 -0.13
C ALA A 164 7.15 -5.99 -0.38
N CYS A 165 6.88 -6.33 -1.65
CA CYS A 165 5.83 -7.28 -2.00
C CYS A 165 6.25 -8.73 -1.75
N HIS A 166 7.56 -9.04 -1.82
CA HIS A 166 8.06 -10.36 -1.47
C HIS A 166 7.78 -10.73 -0.02
N VAL A 167 7.92 -9.78 0.89
CA VAL A 167 7.83 -9.97 2.35
C VAL A 167 6.56 -9.37 2.97
N CYS A 168 5.55 -9.10 2.14
CA CYS A 168 4.29 -8.50 2.57
C CYS A 168 3.49 -9.47 3.46
N LYS A 169 3.23 -9.09 4.69
CA LYS A 169 2.44 -9.88 5.65
C LYS A 169 0.92 -9.76 5.48
N ASP A 170 0.45 -8.74 4.74
CA ASP A 170 -0.98 -8.44 4.58
C ASP A 170 -1.36 -8.32 3.09
N PRO A 171 -1.34 -9.42 2.31
CA PRO A 171 -1.73 -9.38 0.91
C PRO A 171 -3.25 -9.33 0.70
N ILE A 172 -4.03 -9.65 1.74
CA ILE A 172 -5.50 -9.73 1.70
C ILE A 172 -6.07 -8.45 2.32
N PRO A 173 -7.03 -7.77 1.65
CA PRO A 173 -7.66 -6.58 2.18
C PRO A 173 -8.43 -6.86 3.48
N THR A 174 -8.21 -6.00 4.46
CA THR A 174 -9.05 -5.86 5.66
C THR A 174 -9.65 -4.45 5.67
N ASN A 175 -10.67 -4.22 6.48
CA ASN A 175 -11.34 -2.91 6.57
C ASN A 175 -11.98 -2.42 5.26
N ALA A 176 -12.29 -3.31 4.31
CA ALA A 176 -13.01 -3.01 3.09
C ALA A 176 -14.51 -3.29 3.26
N ASP A 177 -15.35 -2.59 2.51
CA ASP A 177 -16.80 -2.84 2.45
C ASP A 177 -17.11 -3.99 1.50
N ILE A 178 -16.39 -4.04 0.38
CA ILE A 178 -16.44 -5.12 -0.62
C ILE A 178 -15.00 -5.57 -0.87
N VAL A 179 -14.79 -6.88 -1.03
CA VAL A 179 -13.49 -7.45 -1.43
C VAL A 179 -13.65 -8.24 -2.71
N LEU A 180 -12.79 -7.99 -3.69
CA LEU A 180 -12.64 -8.78 -4.90
C LEU A 180 -11.49 -9.77 -4.68
N GLY A 181 -11.85 -11.05 -4.56
CA GLY A 181 -10.94 -12.13 -4.19
C GLY A 181 -10.47 -12.94 -5.39
N PHE A 182 -9.14 -13.19 -5.44
CA PHE A 182 -8.49 -13.95 -6.52
C PHE A 182 -7.92 -15.29 -6.04
N TYR A 183 -7.72 -15.45 -4.74
CA TYR A 183 -7.10 -16.64 -4.19
C TYR A 183 -8.11 -17.78 -3.97
N GLY A 184 -7.70 -18.98 -4.31
CA GLY A 184 -8.46 -20.20 -4.04
C GLY A 184 -9.59 -20.50 -5.02
N ILE A 185 -9.64 -19.83 -6.17
CA ILE A 185 -10.66 -19.96 -7.19
C ILE A 185 -10.05 -20.22 -8.57
N ASP A 186 -10.90 -20.62 -9.49
CA ASP A 186 -10.58 -20.78 -10.91
C ASP A 186 -10.89 -19.45 -11.65
N LEU A 187 -9.85 -18.62 -11.82
CA LEU A 187 -9.99 -17.30 -12.44
C LEU A 187 -10.42 -17.33 -13.92
N ASP A 188 -10.42 -18.50 -14.58
CA ASP A 188 -11.02 -18.65 -15.91
C ASP A 188 -12.54 -18.68 -15.85
N LYS A 189 -13.12 -18.97 -14.69
CA LYS A 189 -14.57 -19.15 -14.52
C LYS A 189 -15.21 -18.07 -13.67
N GLU A 190 -14.60 -17.74 -12.54
CA GLU A 190 -15.23 -16.87 -11.55
C GLU A 190 -14.23 -16.10 -10.70
N LEU A 191 -14.73 -15.07 -10.04
CA LEU A 191 -14.04 -14.24 -9.06
C LEU A 191 -14.94 -14.08 -7.84
N ILE A 192 -14.37 -14.08 -6.65
CA ILE A 192 -15.14 -13.91 -5.42
C ILE A 192 -15.42 -12.42 -5.16
N VAL A 193 -16.66 -12.13 -4.79
CA VAL A 193 -17.12 -10.83 -4.29
C VAL A 193 -17.61 -11.02 -2.85
N GLU A 194 -16.87 -10.48 -1.90
CA GLU A 194 -17.22 -10.54 -0.48
C GLU A 194 -17.76 -9.18 -0.03
N ALA A 195 -18.91 -9.15 0.64
CA ALA A 195 -19.43 -7.95 1.29
C ALA A 195 -19.29 -8.08 2.81
N HIS A 196 -18.45 -7.22 3.39
CA HIS A 196 -18.09 -7.22 4.80
C HIS A 196 -18.87 -6.19 5.63
N SER A 197 -19.53 -5.23 4.98
CA SER A 197 -20.36 -4.22 5.63
C SER A 197 -21.80 -4.27 5.12
N GLU A 198 -22.71 -3.61 5.85
CA GLU A 198 -24.09 -3.46 5.41
C GLU A 198 -24.18 -2.69 4.09
N ILE A 199 -23.39 -1.60 3.97
CA ILE A 199 -23.30 -0.83 2.73
C ILE A 199 -22.79 -1.69 1.57
N GLY A 200 -21.77 -2.53 1.82
CA GLY A 200 -21.26 -3.46 0.82
C GLY A 200 -22.33 -4.44 0.34
N ARG A 201 -23.09 -5.04 1.27
CA ARG A 201 -24.21 -5.95 0.93
C ARG A 201 -25.31 -5.26 0.11
N GLU A 202 -25.69 -4.06 0.50
CA GLU A 202 -26.70 -3.28 -0.22
C GLU A 202 -26.25 -2.90 -1.63
N LEU A 203 -24.95 -2.61 -1.82
CA LEU A 203 -24.39 -2.28 -3.13
C LEU A 203 -24.42 -3.45 -4.11
N ILE A 204 -24.12 -4.66 -3.63
CA ILE A 204 -24.06 -5.85 -4.52
C ILE A 204 -25.40 -6.54 -4.70
N LYS A 205 -26.45 -6.16 -3.95
CA LYS A 205 -27.75 -6.83 -3.92
C LYS A 205 -28.42 -6.96 -5.28
N ASP A 206 -28.35 -5.91 -6.09
CA ASP A 206 -29.01 -5.83 -7.39
C ASP A 206 -28.08 -6.23 -8.55
N ILE A 207 -26.85 -6.65 -8.24
CA ILE A 207 -25.89 -7.09 -9.23
C ILE A 207 -26.06 -8.62 -9.46
N PRO A 208 -26.06 -9.09 -10.70
CA PRO A 208 -26.20 -10.53 -11.00
C PRO A 208 -24.91 -11.28 -10.59
N LEU A 209 -24.89 -11.75 -9.36
CA LEU A 209 -23.83 -12.58 -8.77
C LEU A 209 -24.43 -13.95 -8.43
N GLU A 210 -23.64 -15.01 -8.57
CA GLU A 210 -24.04 -16.36 -8.26
C GLU A 210 -23.62 -16.77 -6.84
N GLU A 211 -24.19 -17.89 -6.33
CA GLU A 211 -23.73 -18.48 -5.08
C GLU A 211 -22.36 -19.14 -5.27
N ILE A 212 -21.50 -19.04 -4.26
CA ILE A 212 -20.20 -19.70 -4.26
C ILE A 212 -20.40 -21.19 -3.96
N THR A 213 -19.71 -22.03 -4.72
CA THR A 213 -19.76 -23.49 -4.57
C THR A 213 -18.75 -24.03 -3.55
N ASP A 214 -17.63 -23.34 -3.31
CA ASP A 214 -16.58 -23.79 -2.37
C ASP A 214 -15.89 -22.58 -1.70
N ASP A 215 -16.33 -22.25 -0.49
CA ASP A 215 -15.73 -21.20 0.36
C ASP A 215 -14.43 -21.66 1.04
N LYS A 216 -14.25 -22.97 1.28
CA LYS A 216 -13.08 -23.53 1.99
C LYS A 216 -11.80 -23.44 1.17
N ALA A 217 -11.91 -23.51 -0.17
CA ALA A 217 -10.76 -23.40 -1.05
C ALA A 217 -10.08 -22.02 -0.91
N ARG A 218 -10.88 -20.95 -0.76
CA ARG A 218 -10.37 -19.61 -0.53
C ARG A 218 -9.66 -19.47 0.82
N GLU A 219 -10.26 -19.94 1.90
CA GLU A 219 -9.65 -19.88 3.23
C GLU A 219 -8.31 -20.61 3.26
N LYS A 220 -8.25 -21.79 2.66
CA LYS A 220 -7.02 -22.57 2.54
C LYS A 220 -5.96 -21.79 1.73
N ALA A 221 -6.32 -21.26 0.58
CA ALA A 221 -5.39 -20.52 -0.27
C ALA A 221 -4.85 -19.24 0.41
N ILE A 222 -5.69 -18.53 1.17
CA ILE A 222 -5.27 -17.38 1.98
C ILE A 222 -4.28 -17.82 3.05
N LYS A 223 -4.55 -18.93 3.74
CA LYS A 223 -3.66 -19.48 4.77
C LYS A 223 -2.30 -19.87 4.17
N ASP A 224 -2.31 -20.62 3.08
CA ASP A 224 -1.09 -21.05 2.39
C ASP A 224 -0.26 -19.84 1.92
N GLN A 225 -0.93 -18.79 1.41
CA GLN A 225 -0.27 -17.55 0.99
C GLN A 225 0.37 -16.81 2.16
N ARG A 226 -0.31 -16.71 3.31
CA ARG A 226 0.23 -16.10 4.53
C ARG A 226 1.44 -16.87 5.03
N GLU A 227 1.36 -18.18 5.16
CA GLU A 227 2.46 -19.02 5.61
C GLU A 227 3.70 -18.89 4.70
N MET A 228 3.49 -18.81 3.38
CA MET A 228 4.57 -18.56 2.42
C MET A 228 5.22 -17.19 2.67
N LYS A 229 4.43 -16.14 2.81
CA LYS A 229 4.92 -14.77 3.05
C LYS A 229 5.64 -14.65 4.39
N ASP A 230 5.15 -15.30 5.44
CA ASP A 230 5.78 -15.32 6.76
C ASP A 230 7.16 -15.98 6.71
N LYS A 231 7.31 -17.08 5.97
CA LYS A 231 8.62 -17.72 5.74
C LYS A 231 9.59 -16.81 4.98
N GLN A 232 9.12 -16.16 3.91
CA GLN A 232 9.93 -15.22 3.14
C GLN A 232 10.37 -14.04 4.00
N ARG A 233 9.45 -13.50 4.82
CA ARG A 233 9.72 -12.40 5.74
C ARG A 233 10.73 -12.79 6.83
N ALA A 234 10.57 -13.96 7.44
CA ALA A 234 11.50 -14.43 8.46
C ALA A 234 12.93 -14.58 7.91
N ALA A 235 13.08 -15.12 6.70
CA ALA A 235 14.37 -15.22 6.02
C ALA A 235 14.97 -13.83 5.73
N PHE A 236 14.15 -12.88 5.25
CA PHE A 236 14.56 -11.50 4.99
C PHE A 236 15.03 -10.79 6.27
N LEU A 237 14.25 -10.87 7.35
CA LEU A 237 14.61 -10.22 8.62
C LEU A 237 15.90 -10.77 9.19
N LYS A 238 16.11 -12.09 9.10
CA LYS A 238 17.36 -12.74 9.52
C LYS A 238 18.57 -12.25 8.69
N ASP A 239 18.42 -12.13 7.37
CA ASP A 239 19.47 -11.60 6.49
C ASP A 239 19.86 -10.15 6.86
N LYS A 240 18.90 -9.35 7.34
CA LYS A 240 19.12 -7.94 7.71
C LYS A 240 19.47 -7.70 9.19
N GLU A 241 19.60 -8.72 10.02
CA GLU A 241 20.00 -8.57 11.43
C GLU A 241 21.35 -7.84 11.63
N GLY A 242 22.25 -7.94 10.66
CA GLY A 242 23.53 -7.26 10.65
C GLY A 242 23.50 -5.78 10.36
N MET A 243 22.36 -5.22 9.91
CA MET A 243 22.17 -3.79 9.56
C MET A 243 21.89 -2.95 10.82
N LYS A 244 22.84 -2.95 11.76
CA LYS A 244 22.74 -2.23 13.04
C LYS A 244 23.94 -1.30 13.22
N GLY A 245 23.69 -0.18 13.90
CA GLY A 245 24.72 0.84 14.19
C GLY A 245 24.76 1.95 13.15
N ILE A 246 25.13 3.13 13.64
CA ILE A 246 25.08 4.38 12.86
C ILE A 246 26.02 4.36 11.65
N GLU A 247 27.15 3.66 11.77
CA GLU A 247 28.15 3.58 10.68
C GLU A 247 27.59 2.79 9.48
N LYS A 248 26.99 1.61 9.72
CA LYS A 248 26.38 0.81 8.66
C LYS A 248 25.17 1.48 8.02
N ILE A 249 24.38 2.18 8.82
CA ILE A 249 23.24 2.95 8.31
C ILE A 249 23.74 4.14 7.48
N ALA A 250 24.82 4.80 7.89
CA ALA A 250 25.45 5.88 7.12
C ALA A 250 25.99 5.38 5.77
N GLU A 251 26.67 4.24 5.77
CA GLU A 251 27.15 3.57 4.55
C GLU A 251 25.98 3.19 3.62
N PHE A 252 24.91 2.61 4.19
CA PHE A 252 23.71 2.26 3.44
C PHE A 252 23.08 3.47 2.71
N PHE A 253 23.04 4.63 3.35
CA PHE A 253 22.53 5.86 2.77
C PHE A 253 23.58 6.68 2.03
N ASP A 254 24.77 6.14 1.76
CA ASP A 254 25.85 6.88 1.12
C ASP A 254 25.46 7.45 -0.26
N LYS A 255 24.62 6.74 -1.02
CA LYS A 255 24.11 7.18 -2.31
C LYS A 255 22.93 8.16 -2.22
N CYS A 256 22.51 8.56 -1.02
CA CYS A 256 21.37 9.46 -0.87
C CYS A 256 21.75 10.88 -1.26
N VAL A 257 21.04 11.45 -2.23
CA VAL A 257 21.21 12.83 -2.70
C VAL A 257 20.24 13.81 -2.06
N ASN A 258 19.56 13.39 -1.01
CA ASN A 258 18.60 14.20 -0.23
C ASN A 258 17.50 14.88 -1.07
N CYS A 259 16.99 14.19 -2.11
CA CYS A 259 15.97 14.73 -3.02
C CYS A 259 14.56 14.72 -2.44
N HIS A 260 14.33 14.10 -1.30
CA HIS A 260 13.07 13.96 -0.58
C HIS A 260 11.91 13.25 -1.33
N ASN A 261 12.13 12.67 -2.52
CA ASN A 261 11.11 11.95 -3.28
C ASN A 261 10.47 10.81 -2.47
N CYS A 262 11.26 10.11 -1.65
CA CYS A 262 10.78 9.05 -0.76
C CYS A 262 9.78 9.58 0.29
N ARG A 263 9.90 10.84 0.73
CA ARG A 263 8.94 11.51 1.60
C ARG A 263 7.64 11.82 0.86
N GLN A 264 7.75 12.37 -0.35
CA GLN A 264 6.58 12.73 -1.17
C GLN A 264 5.75 11.49 -1.58
N ALA A 265 6.40 10.36 -1.82
CA ALA A 265 5.72 9.12 -2.19
C ALA A 265 5.09 8.39 -0.99
N CYS A 266 5.54 8.66 0.23
CA CYS A 266 5.07 7.96 1.42
C CYS A 266 3.70 8.49 1.87
N PRO A 267 2.65 7.64 1.95
CA PRO A 267 1.33 8.11 2.38
C PRO A 267 1.31 8.62 3.83
N ILE A 268 2.22 8.15 4.65
CA ILE A 268 2.27 8.52 6.09
C ILE A 268 3.06 9.82 6.31
N CYS A 269 3.89 10.26 5.36
CA CYS A 269 4.57 11.55 5.44
C CYS A 269 3.64 12.69 4.98
N TYR A 270 2.68 13.07 5.81
CA TYR A 270 1.59 14.00 5.48
C TYR A 270 1.85 15.48 5.84
N CYS A 271 2.98 15.81 6.44
CA CYS A 271 3.30 17.18 6.84
C CYS A 271 3.29 18.12 5.62
N LYS A 272 2.57 19.25 5.71
CA LYS A 272 2.54 20.27 4.67
C LYS A 272 3.91 20.94 4.54
N GLU A 273 4.49 21.31 5.69
CA GLU A 273 5.83 21.85 5.82
C GLU A 273 6.65 20.85 6.62
N CYS A 274 7.69 20.30 6.00
CA CYS A 274 8.58 19.36 6.64
C CYS A 274 9.75 20.12 7.25
N LEU A 275 10.15 19.77 8.46
CA LEU A 275 11.35 20.35 9.09
C LEU A 275 12.57 20.30 8.15
N PHE A 276 12.72 19.18 7.43
CA PHE A 276 13.85 18.98 6.51
C PHE A 276 13.78 19.81 5.21
N ASP A 277 12.66 20.46 4.93
CA ASP A 277 12.49 21.39 3.81
C ASP A 277 12.52 22.86 4.31
N SER A 278 12.83 23.09 5.60
CA SER A 278 12.85 24.42 6.20
C SER A 278 14.24 25.06 6.10
N ALA A 279 14.28 26.38 6.20
CA ALA A 279 15.51 27.18 6.21
C ALA A 279 16.50 26.83 7.34
N VAL A 280 16.11 26.01 8.31
CA VAL A 280 17.03 25.50 9.37
C VAL A 280 18.18 24.70 8.76
N PHE A 281 17.95 24.04 7.61
CA PHE A 281 18.97 23.28 6.91
C PHE A 281 19.75 24.10 5.87
N ASP A 282 19.34 25.33 5.62
CA ASP A 282 20.09 26.24 4.75
C ASP A 282 21.34 26.73 5.48
N ALA A 283 22.46 26.57 4.82
CA ALA A 283 23.72 27.05 5.36
C ALA A 283 24.47 27.85 4.30
N GLU A 284 25.11 28.94 4.75
CA GLU A 284 25.94 29.76 3.89
C GLU A 284 27.17 28.98 3.39
N ALA A 285 27.58 29.22 2.16
CA ALA A 285 28.65 28.49 1.50
C ALA A 285 29.94 28.42 2.35
N TYR A 286 30.28 29.49 3.06
CA TYR A 286 31.50 29.53 3.88
C TYR A 286 31.49 28.47 5.00
N LYS A 287 30.32 28.09 5.53
CA LYS A 287 30.21 27.05 6.57
C LYS A 287 30.59 25.69 6.02
N PHE A 288 30.18 25.40 4.79
CA PHE A 288 30.55 24.15 4.11
C PHE A 288 32.03 24.10 3.76
N ILE A 289 32.56 25.22 3.21
CA ILE A 289 33.98 25.36 2.86
C ILE A 289 34.85 25.18 4.11
N ARG A 290 34.54 25.89 5.21
CA ARG A 290 35.26 25.77 6.47
C ARG A 290 35.28 24.34 7.02
N ARG A 291 34.15 23.60 6.87
CA ARG A 291 34.10 22.18 7.27
C ARG A 291 34.99 21.31 6.39
N ALA A 292 35.01 21.58 5.08
CA ALA A 292 35.87 20.87 4.14
C ALA A 292 37.37 21.15 4.43
N GLU A 293 37.73 22.41 4.69
CA GLU A 293 39.08 22.80 5.08
C GLU A 293 39.55 22.10 6.37
N ASN A 294 38.69 22.08 7.41
CA ASN A 294 39.03 21.49 8.70
C ASN A 294 39.16 19.94 8.63
N LYS A 295 38.44 19.29 7.73
CA LYS A 295 38.39 17.82 7.64
C LYS A 295 39.13 17.25 6.44
N GLY A 296 39.65 18.10 5.56
CA GLY A 296 40.25 17.71 4.29
C GLY A 296 39.23 17.37 3.20
N LEU A 297 38.01 16.98 3.57
CA LEU A 297 36.88 16.74 2.69
C LEU A 297 35.56 16.92 3.46
N PHE A 298 34.51 17.30 2.74
CA PHE A 298 33.17 17.37 3.31
C PHE A 298 32.12 16.90 2.30
N LYS A 299 31.39 15.85 2.64
CA LYS A 299 30.37 15.28 1.75
C LYS A 299 29.09 16.14 1.75
N LEU A 300 28.58 16.40 0.56
CA LEU A 300 27.26 17.04 0.36
C LEU A 300 26.31 16.07 -0.37
N PRO A 301 25.01 16.07 0.00
CA PRO A 301 24.38 16.82 1.10
C PRO A 301 24.75 16.25 2.48
N SER A 302 24.98 17.15 3.46
CA SER A 302 25.49 16.78 4.79
C SER A 302 24.43 16.20 5.73
N ASP A 303 23.16 16.42 5.43
CA ASP A 303 21.99 16.13 6.26
C ASP A 303 21.20 14.88 5.79
N ALA A 304 21.64 14.21 4.73
CA ALA A 304 20.94 13.05 4.16
C ALA A 304 20.67 11.93 5.18
N LEU A 305 21.65 11.61 6.03
CA LEU A 305 21.47 10.60 7.08
C LEU A 305 20.47 11.07 8.14
N LEU A 306 20.58 12.33 8.59
CA LEU A 306 19.66 12.90 9.57
C LEU A 306 18.22 12.92 9.04
N PHE A 307 18.04 13.26 7.75
CA PHE A 307 16.75 13.19 7.08
C PHE A 307 16.16 11.77 7.11
N GLN A 308 16.93 10.75 6.77
CA GLN A 308 16.43 9.36 6.75
C GLN A 308 16.11 8.85 8.16
N LEU A 309 16.94 9.15 9.15
CA LEU A 309 16.68 8.81 10.54
C LEU A 309 15.46 9.55 11.10
N GLY A 310 15.33 10.86 10.79
CA GLY A 310 14.18 11.67 11.20
C GLY A 310 12.89 11.18 10.56
N ARG A 311 12.91 10.83 9.26
CA ARG A 311 11.76 10.17 8.61
C ARG A 311 11.36 8.90 9.33
N MET A 312 12.35 8.04 9.62
CA MET A 312 12.11 6.75 10.29
C MET A 312 11.43 6.99 11.64
N ASN A 313 11.99 7.88 12.45
CA ASN A 313 11.42 8.23 13.76
C ASN A 313 9.96 8.73 13.67
N HIS A 314 9.65 9.58 12.67
CA HIS A 314 8.30 10.16 12.55
C HIS A 314 7.23 9.17 12.06
N MET A 315 7.59 8.17 11.25
CA MET A 315 6.56 7.39 10.56
C MET A 315 6.63 5.88 10.78
N ILE A 316 7.64 5.38 11.50
CA ILE A 316 7.91 3.94 11.54
C ILE A 316 6.78 3.14 12.21
N LEU A 317 6.16 3.68 13.25
CA LEU A 317 5.02 3.04 13.93
C LEU A 317 3.78 2.91 13.03
N SER A 318 3.55 3.88 12.14
CA SER A 318 2.45 3.85 11.17
C SER A 318 2.87 3.33 9.79
N CYS A 319 4.10 2.84 9.64
CA CYS A 319 4.59 2.33 8.37
C CYS A 319 3.86 1.05 7.96
N VAL A 320 3.13 1.11 6.85
CA VAL A 320 2.40 -0.04 6.28
C VAL A 320 3.25 -0.88 5.31
N GLU A 321 4.54 -0.60 5.21
CA GLU A 321 5.52 -1.35 4.42
C GLU A 321 5.17 -1.45 2.92
N CYS A 322 4.55 -0.42 2.36
CA CYS A 322 4.07 -0.43 0.98
C CYS A 322 5.17 -0.31 -0.09
N GLY A 323 6.42 0.03 0.27
CA GLY A 323 7.56 0.15 -0.64
C GLY A 323 7.52 1.32 -1.63
N LEU A 324 6.58 2.26 -1.52
CA LEU A 324 6.50 3.42 -2.42
C LEU A 324 7.71 4.36 -2.28
N CYS A 325 8.27 4.49 -1.07
CA CYS A 325 9.46 5.30 -0.83
C CYS A 325 10.69 4.75 -1.56
N GLU A 326 10.86 3.43 -1.60
CA GLU A 326 11.93 2.77 -2.35
C GLU A 326 11.75 2.98 -3.85
N GLN A 327 10.54 2.77 -4.36
CA GLN A 327 10.22 2.96 -5.77
C GLN A 327 10.44 4.40 -6.26
N ALA A 328 10.28 5.40 -5.37
CA ALA A 328 10.49 6.81 -5.69
C ALA A 328 11.96 7.24 -5.61
N CYS A 329 12.88 6.39 -5.17
CA CYS A 329 14.28 6.73 -5.02
C CYS A 329 14.99 6.74 -6.39
N PRO A 330 15.52 7.90 -6.87
CA PRO A 330 16.21 7.98 -8.16
C PRO A 330 17.53 7.19 -8.17
N ASN A 331 18.14 7.01 -6.99
CA ASN A 331 19.39 6.26 -6.84
C ASN A 331 19.16 4.79 -6.48
N MET A 332 17.91 4.31 -6.57
CA MET A 332 17.54 2.92 -6.33
C MET A 332 18.06 2.34 -5.00
N ILE A 333 18.11 3.19 -3.95
CA ILE A 333 18.47 2.74 -2.61
C ILE A 333 17.38 1.79 -2.14
N PRO A 334 17.70 0.55 -1.71
CA PRO A 334 16.71 -0.44 -1.29
C PRO A 334 16.16 -0.13 0.11
N LEU A 335 15.43 0.99 0.24
CA LEU A 335 14.98 1.57 1.51
C LEU A 335 14.26 0.56 2.40
N MET A 336 13.57 -0.40 1.80
CA MET A 336 12.80 -1.39 2.57
C MET A 336 13.70 -2.35 3.35
N GLU A 337 14.98 -2.48 2.99
CA GLU A 337 15.96 -3.28 3.76
C GLU A 337 16.24 -2.71 5.15
N VAL A 338 16.04 -1.42 5.34
CA VAL A 338 16.18 -0.74 6.64
C VAL A 338 14.81 -0.47 7.27
N PHE A 339 13.83 -0.03 6.47
CA PHE A 339 12.52 0.36 7.00
C PHE A 339 11.67 -0.82 7.47
N ILE A 340 11.70 -1.99 6.81
CA ILE A 340 10.94 -3.17 7.26
C ILE A 340 11.46 -3.71 8.60
N PRO A 341 12.76 -3.96 8.81
CA PRO A 341 13.26 -4.38 10.12
C PRO A 341 13.00 -3.37 11.23
N ALA A 342 13.15 -2.06 10.93
CA ALA A 342 12.86 -1.01 11.91
C ALA A 342 11.37 -0.96 12.27
N ALA A 343 10.48 -1.09 11.27
CA ALA A 343 9.04 -1.16 11.49
C ALA A 343 8.65 -2.40 12.31
N GLU A 344 9.18 -3.57 11.94
CA GLU A 344 8.91 -4.83 12.66
C GLU A 344 9.27 -4.71 14.14
N ASN A 345 10.45 -4.18 14.46
CA ASN A 345 10.90 -4.01 15.83
C ASN A 345 10.03 -3.00 16.61
N ALA A 346 9.83 -1.80 16.05
CA ALA A 346 9.05 -0.76 16.71
C ALA A 346 7.57 -1.17 16.90
N GLN A 347 6.94 -1.71 15.86
CA GLN A 347 5.54 -2.13 15.91
C GLN A 347 5.32 -3.30 16.85
N LYS A 348 6.28 -4.23 16.95
CA LYS A 348 6.25 -5.35 17.90
C LYS A 348 6.36 -4.87 19.35
N GLU A 349 7.26 -3.91 19.62
CA GLU A 349 7.46 -3.34 20.96
C GLU A 349 6.15 -2.73 21.50
N PHE A 350 5.41 -2.05 20.65
CA PHE A 350 4.13 -1.45 21.01
C PHE A 350 2.91 -2.36 20.80
N ALA A 351 3.13 -3.63 20.40
CA ALA A 351 2.04 -4.56 19.99
C ALA A 351 1.06 -3.92 18.99
N TYR A 352 1.57 -3.06 18.10
CA TYR A 352 0.79 -2.27 17.15
C TYR A 352 0.90 -2.81 15.73
N HIS A 353 -0.25 -2.93 15.04
CA HIS A 353 -0.29 -3.33 13.63
C HIS A 353 -0.95 -2.22 12.79
N PRO A 354 -0.18 -1.40 12.06
CA PRO A 354 -0.71 -0.22 11.38
C PRO A 354 -1.86 -0.54 10.43
N GLY A 355 -2.98 0.16 10.61
CA GLY A 355 -4.16 0.07 9.76
C GLY A 355 -4.97 -1.22 9.86
N LYS A 356 -4.70 -2.09 10.83
CA LYS A 356 -5.47 -3.32 11.06
C LYS A 356 -6.79 -3.06 11.77
N ASP A 357 -6.76 -2.29 12.83
CA ASP A 357 -7.95 -1.89 13.60
C ASP A 357 -8.19 -0.38 13.48
N LYS A 358 -9.39 0.02 13.07
CA LYS A 358 -9.80 1.43 12.93
C LYS A 358 -9.95 2.13 14.29
N ALA A 359 -10.28 1.39 15.33
CA ALA A 359 -10.53 1.92 16.68
C ALA A 359 -9.25 2.02 17.52
N GLU A 360 -8.23 1.23 17.21
CA GLU A 360 -6.96 1.23 17.92
C GLU A 360 -6.23 2.57 17.71
N LYS A 361 -5.83 3.22 18.80
CA LYS A 361 -5.06 4.48 18.74
C LYS A 361 -3.60 4.20 18.39
N ILE A 362 -2.97 5.15 17.69
CA ILE A 362 -1.54 5.07 17.38
C ILE A 362 -0.75 5.24 18.69
N PRO A 363 0.24 4.39 19.00
CA PRO A 363 1.01 4.45 20.22
C PRO A 363 1.64 5.82 20.53
N MET A 364 2.04 6.56 19.49
CA MET A 364 2.62 7.91 19.65
C MET A 364 1.66 8.96 20.26
N ILE A 365 0.35 8.70 20.30
CA ILE A 365 -0.66 9.64 20.81
C ILE A 365 -1.38 9.09 22.06
N VAL A 366 -0.90 7.98 22.60
CA VAL A 366 -1.45 7.35 23.80
C VAL A 366 -0.34 7.23 24.83
N TYR A 367 -0.59 7.76 26.02
CA TYR A 367 0.25 7.53 27.18
C TYR A 367 -0.22 6.25 27.90
N ARG A 368 0.72 5.40 28.29
CA ARG A 368 0.50 4.24 29.18
C ARG A 368 1.31 4.43 30.44
N GLU A 369 0.74 4.14 31.59
CA GLU A 369 1.39 4.32 32.88
C GLU A 369 2.63 3.43 33.07
N ASP A 370 2.69 2.32 32.33
CA ASP A 370 3.78 1.34 32.35
C ASP A 370 4.85 1.57 31.27
N GLU A 371 4.74 2.66 30.48
CA GLU A 371 5.76 3.05 29.50
C GLU A 371 6.94 3.78 30.18
N PHE A 372 8.15 3.44 29.72
CA PHE A 372 9.38 4.14 30.12
C PHE A 372 9.66 4.11 31.65
N LEU A 373 9.29 3.05 32.35
CA LEU A 373 9.53 2.90 33.79
C LEU A 373 11.01 3.11 34.15
N GLU A 374 11.93 2.73 33.28
CA GLU A 374 13.38 2.88 33.44
C GLU A 374 13.91 4.31 33.22
N VAL A 375 13.13 5.23 32.66
CA VAL A 375 13.58 6.60 32.35
C VAL A 375 13.62 7.51 33.59
N GLY A 376 12.97 7.13 34.66
CA GLY A 376 12.90 7.88 35.91
C GLY A 376 13.83 7.38 37.02
N GLU A 377 14.44 6.22 36.87
CA GLU A 377 15.31 5.60 37.87
C GLU A 377 16.79 5.92 37.58
N LYS A 378 17.23 7.12 37.97
CA LYS A 378 18.66 7.48 38.11
C LYS A 378 18.92 8.02 39.49
#